data_caf862e9d01589be0fffd324f133bf30
#
_entry.id   caf862e9d01589be0fffd324f133bf30
#
_cell.length_a   1.000
_cell.length_b   1.000
_cell.length_c   1.000
_cell.angle_alpha   90.00
_cell.angle_beta   90.00
_cell.angle_gamma   90.00
#
_symmetry.space_group_name_H-M   'P 1'
#
loop_
_entity.id
_entity.type
_entity.pdbx_description
1 polymer ?
#
loop_
_entity_poly.entity_id
_entity_poly.type
_entity_poly.pdbx_seq_one_letter_code
_entity_poly.pdbx_strand_id
1 'polypeptide(L)'
;MTLPKIELHLHLEGGAPPAFIRSLAKEKRIDLSGLFTEDGSYRFTDFWEFLKVYEAATTTLQGPMDFHRLTLAVLEESAKSGVIYTEAFLSPDFCGNRDLGAWREYLHAIQEAAEIAEKTMGITMRGIATAVRHWGPDKSRETARCAVETAGEFITGFGLAGDEKIGKPKDFRYAFDMAREAGLRLTAHAGEWGGPASVRDAIRDLKVERIGHGVRAIEDLALVDQIAEQGIVLECCPGSNVALGLYPSFRQHPIGEFFRREVKVTISTDDPPFFHTTMAREYDMLAEAFDWDHGVFQKIARTALDAAFCDADTKARLLKTLENADA
;
A
#
# COMPACT_ATOMS: atom_id res chain seq x y z
N MET A 1 -18.87 9.76 2.10
CA MET A 1 -18.44 10.49 3.32
C MET A 1 -17.38 11.54 3.00
N THR A 2 -17.54 12.76 3.50
CA THR A 2 -16.60 13.88 3.26
C THR A 2 -15.38 13.88 4.20
N LEU A 3 -15.25 12.88 5.09
CA LEU A 3 -14.16 12.77 6.05
C LEU A 3 -12.80 12.69 5.31
N PRO A 4 -11.80 13.51 5.72
CA PRO A 4 -10.43 13.35 5.23
C PRO A 4 -9.88 11.96 5.57
N LYS A 5 -9.17 11.36 4.63
CA LYS A 5 -8.70 9.98 4.75
C LYS A 5 -7.18 9.91 4.74
N ILE A 6 -6.64 8.93 5.46
CA ILE A 6 -5.21 8.59 5.51
C ILE A 6 -5.07 7.17 4.96
N GLU A 7 -4.25 6.99 3.94
CA GLU A 7 -4.02 5.72 3.29
C GLU A 7 -2.56 5.28 3.46
N LEU A 8 -2.34 4.08 4.01
CA LEU A 8 -1.00 3.60 4.34
C LEU A 8 -0.57 2.36 3.52
N HIS A 9 -1.43 1.90 2.59
CA HIS A 9 -1.17 0.70 1.82
C HIS A 9 -1.71 0.86 0.39
N LEU A 10 -0.89 1.43 -0.47
CA LEU A 10 -1.17 1.68 -1.88
C LEU A 10 0.06 1.32 -2.70
N HIS A 11 -0.07 0.44 -3.67
CA HIS A 11 0.99 0.18 -4.65
C HIS A 11 0.93 1.24 -5.74
N LEU A 12 2.03 1.96 -5.99
CA LEU A 12 2.02 3.07 -6.96
C LEU A 12 1.65 2.58 -8.36
N GLU A 13 2.29 1.51 -8.81
CA GLU A 13 2.03 0.91 -10.11
C GLU A 13 0.62 0.30 -10.19
N GLY A 14 0.16 -0.29 -9.08
CA GLY A 14 -1.17 -0.87 -8.95
C GLY A 14 -2.29 0.16 -8.88
N GLY A 15 -1.97 1.39 -8.49
CA GLY A 15 -2.88 2.53 -8.55
C GLY A 15 -3.11 3.08 -9.96
N ALA A 16 -2.38 2.57 -10.97
CA ALA A 16 -2.43 3.09 -12.35
C ALA A 16 -3.83 2.98 -12.98
N PRO A 17 -4.51 4.10 -13.31
CA PRO A 17 -5.80 4.02 -13.99
C PRO A 17 -5.69 3.27 -15.33
N PRO A 18 -6.62 2.36 -15.68
CA PRO A 18 -6.57 1.60 -16.93
C PRO A 18 -6.46 2.48 -18.18
N ALA A 19 -7.12 3.64 -18.17
CA ALA A 19 -7.05 4.61 -19.27
C ALA A 19 -5.65 5.21 -19.44
N PHE A 20 -4.93 5.44 -18.33
CA PHE A 20 -3.55 5.91 -18.33
C PHE A 20 -2.63 4.86 -18.97
N ILE A 21 -2.69 3.60 -18.52
CA ILE A 21 -1.88 2.50 -19.05
C ILE A 21 -2.15 2.27 -20.54
N ARG A 22 -3.42 2.27 -20.97
CA ARG A 22 -3.77 2.16 -22.39
C ARG A 22 -3.21 3.30 -23.24
N SER A 23 -3.27 4.54 -22.72
CA SER A 23 -2.69 5.70 -23.39
C SER A 23 -1.18 5.56 -23.57
N LEU A 24 -0.49 5.14 -22.50
CA LEU A 24 0.94 4.96 -22.49
C LEU A 24 1.37 3.80 -23.40
N ALA A 25 0.65 2.68 -23.38
CA ALA A 25 0.87 1.57 -24.28
C ALA A 25 0.74 1.95 -25.75
N LYS A 26 -0.28 2.75 -26.10
CA LYS A 26 -0.47 3.28 -27.44
C LYS A 26 0.69 4.20 -27.87
N GLU A 27 1.12 5.10 -26.99
CA GLU A 27 2.25 6.01 -27.20
C GLU A 27 3.52 5.23 -27.53
N LYS A 28 3.76 4.15 -26.78
CA LYS A 28 4.99 3.31 -26.89
C LYS A 28 4.88 2.12 -27.85
N ARG A 29 3.70 1.93 -28.45
CA ARG A 29 3.42 0.79 -29.35
C ARG A 29 3.60 -0.57 -28.66
N ILE A 30 3.20 -0.66 -27.39
CA ILE A 30 3.22 -1.89 -26.61
C ILE A 30 1.86 -2.58 -26.77
N ASP A 31 1.86 -3.85 -27.11
CA ASP A 31 0.64 -4.64 -27.21
C ASP A 31 0.20 -5.11 -25.82
N LEU A 32 -0.96 -4.64 -25.39
CA LEU A 32 -1.64 -5.06 -24.16
C LEU A 32 -2.94 -5.81 -24.47
N SER A 33 -3.00 -6.51 -25.61
CA SER A 33 -4.16 -7.32 -26.00
C SER A 33 -4.52 -8.32 -24.92
N GLY A 34 -5.78 -8.30 -24.51
CA GLY A 34 -6.32 -9.23 -23.50
C GLY A 34 -6.14 -8.80 -22.05
N LEU A 35 -5.42 -7.70 -21.76
CA LEU A 35 -5.28 -7.18 -20.38
C LEU A 35 -6.55 -6.52 -19.84
N PHE A 36 -7.45 -6.10 -20.73
CA PHE A 36 -8.62 -5.33 -20.34
C PHE A 36 -9.91 -6.05 -20.77
N THR A 37 -10.95 -5.82 -20.01
CA THR A 37 -12.32 -6.20 -20.34
C THR A 37 -12.92 -5.24 -21.38
N GLU A 38 -14.13 -5.50 -21.87
CA GLU A 38 -14.80 -4.65 -22.84
C GLU A 38 -15.11 -3.24 -22.30
N ASP A 39 -15.39 -3.14 -20.99
CA ASP A 39 -15.61 -1.86 -20.29
C ASP A 39 -14.29 -1.12 -19.97
N GLY A 40 -13.16 -1.75 -20.26
CA GLY A 40 -11.83 -1.17 -20.13
C GLY A 40 -11.17 -1.33 -18.77
N SER A 41 -11.75 -2.11 -17.87
CA SER A 41 -11.16 -2.50 -16.59
C SER A 41 -10.07 -3.56 -16.77
N TYR A 42 -9.17 -3.72 -15.79
CA TYR A 42 -8.20 -4.82 -15.80
C TYR A 42 -8.89 -6.17 -15.71
N ARG A 43 -8.35 -7.15 -16.44
CA ARG A 43 -8.95 -8.48 -16.60
C ARG A 43 -8.11 -9.55 -15.93
N PHE A 44 -8.63 -10.15 -14.87
CA PHE A 44 -8.06 -11.32 -14.20
C PHE A 44 -9.18 -12.10 -13.50
N THR A 45 -8.93 -13.37 -13.16
CA THR A 45 -9.90 -14.26 -12.52
C THR A 45 -9.40 -14.78 -11.16
N ASP A 46 -8.09 -14.73 -10.93
CA ASP A 46 -7.47 -15.16 -9.68
C ASP A 46 -6.20 -14.33 -9.39
N PHE A 47 -5.59 -14.57 -8.22
CA PHE A 47 -4.40 -13.87 -7.76
C PHE A 47 -3.19 -14.01 -8.72
N TRP A 48 -3.01 -15.18 -9.34
CA TRP A 48 -1.90 -15.40 -10.25
C TRP A 48 -2.07 -14.66 -11.57
N GLU A 49 -3.31 -14.63 -12.07
CA GLU A 49 -3.65 -13.81 -13.24
C GLU A 49 -3.52 -12.33 -12.92
N PHE A 50 -3.95 -11.89 -11.70
CA PHE A 50 -3.75 -10.53 -11.24
C PHE A 50 -2.26 -10.13 -11.32
N LEU A 51 -1.35 -10.93 -10.74
CA LEU A 51 0.10 -10.63 -10.80
C LEU A 51 0.62 -10.53 -12.24
N LYS A 52 0.18 -11.42 -13.14
CA LYS A 52 0.57 -11.35 -14.55
C LYS A 52 0.07 -10.10 -15.26
N VAL A 53 -1.17 -9.71 -15.00
CA VAL A 53 -1.77 -8.49 -15.56
C VAL A 53 -1.07 -7.24 -15.00
N TYR A 54 -0.77 -7.24 -13.71
CA TYR A 54 0.01 -6.20 -13.04
C TYR A 54 1.40 -6.04 -13.68
N GLU A 55 2.18 -7.13 -13.77
CA GLU A 55 3.49 -7.12 -14.41
C GLU A 55 3.43 -6.68 -15.88
N ALA A 56 2.41 -7.15 -16.64
CA ALA A 56 2.24 -6.75 -18.02
C ALA A 56 1.90 -5.26 -18.15
N ALA A 57 1.05 -4.71 -17.28
CA ALA A 57 0.73 -3.28 -17.26
C ALA A 57 1.98 -2.44 -16.96
N THR A 58 2.82 -2.88 -15.99
CA THR A 58 4.05 -2.17 -15.62
C THR A 58 5.09 -2.13 -16.73
N THR A 59 5.05 -3.01 -17.74
CA THR A 59 5.96 -2.94 -18.89
C THR A 59 5.85 -1.63 -19.68
N THR A 60 4.76 -0.90 -19.53
CA THR A 60 4.56 0.41 -20.16
C THR A 60 5.33 1.54 -19.46
N LEU A 61 5.70 1.33 -18.20
CA LEU A 61 6.40 2.30 -17.35
C LEU A 61 7.93 2.16 -17.56
N GLN A 62 8.47 2.82 -18.57
CA GLN A 62 9.84 2.58 -19.06
C GLN A 62 10.85 3.65 -18.64
N GLY A 63 10.44 4.67 -17.91
CA GLY A 63 11.36 5.74 -17.52
C GLY A 63 10.81 6.67 -16.44
N PRO A 64 11.66 7.53 -15.87
CA PRO A 64 11.29 8.45 -14.79
C PRO A 64 10.05 9.32 -15.11
N MET A 65 9.93 9.81 -16.35
CA MET A 65 8.77 10.62 -16.76
C MET A 65 7.46 9.84 -16.80
N ASP A 66 7.48 8.53 -17.03
CA ASP A 66 6.27 7.71 -16.94
C ASP A 66 5.81 7.59 -15.49
N PHE A 67 6.75 7.44 -14.56
CA PHE A 67 6.46 7.40 -13.13
C PHE A 67 6.03 8.77 -12.59
N HIS A 68 6.57 9.88 -13.10
CA HIS A 68 6.05 11.22 -12.80
C HIS A 68 4.58 11.34 -13.18
N ARG A 69 4.23 10.97 -14.43
CA ARG A 69 2.85 11.01 -14.94
C ARG A 69 1.93 10.05 -14.16
N LEU A 70 2.42 8.84 -13.86
CA LEU A 70 1.72 7.86 -13.04
C LEU A 70 1.40 8.41 -11.67
N THR A 71 2.39 8.96 -10.97
CA THR A 71 2.23 9.52 -9.62
C THR A 71 1.15 10.61 -9.59
N LEU A 72 1.15 11.53 -10.57
CA LEU A 72 0.10 12.54 -10.67
C LEU A 72 -1.28 11.91 -10.89
N ALA A 73 -1.39 10.92 -11.78
CA ALA A 73 -2.67 10.27 -12.07
C ALA A 73 -3.22 9.51 -10.84
N VAL A 74 -2.36 8.81 -10.11
CA VAL A 74 -2.74 8.06 -8.90
C VAL A 74 -3.16 9.04 -7.78
N LEU A 75 -2.37 10.07 -7.52
CA LEU A 75 -2.66 11.04 -6.47
C LEU A 75 -3.91 11.87 -6.78
N GLU A 76 -4.21 12.14 -8.04
CA GLU A 76 -5.46 12.79 -8.44
C GLU A 76 -6.69 11.93 -8.08
N GLU A 77 -6.66 10.61 -8.34
CA GLU A 77 -7.76 9.71 -7.98
C GLU A 77 -7.88 9.54 -6.44
N SER A 78 -6.76 9.46 -5.73
CA SER A 78 -6.75 9.44 -4.27
C SER A 78 -7.33 10.73 -3.67
N ALA A 79 -6.94 11.90 -4.17
CA ALA A 79 -7.44 13.19 -3.71
C ALA A 79 -8.96 13.34 -3.98
N LYS A 80 -9.45 12.91 -5.15
CA LYS A 80 -10.90 12.87 -5.47
C LYS A 80 -11.69 12.02 -4.46
N SER A 81 -11.04 11.02 -3.87
CA SER A 81 -11.63 10.15 -2.83
C SER A 81 -11.51 10.74 -1.42
N GLY A 82 -10.94 11.93 -1.26
CA GLY A 82 -10.76 12.63 0.02
C GLY A 82 -9.52 12.17 0.79
N VAL A 83 -8.55 11.55 0.13
CA VAL A 83 -7.26 11.23 0.75
C VAL A 83 -6.42 12.50 0.86
N ILE A 84 -5.95 12.80 2.06
CA ILE A 84 -5.08 13.96 2.35
C ILE A 84 -3.62 13.54 2.60
N TYR A 85 -3.39 12.26 2.85
CA TYR A 85 -2.06 11.67 3.04
C TYR A 85 -2.05 10.23 2.57
N THR A 86 -1.01 9.86 1.84
CA THR A 86 -0.79 8.46 1.42
C THR A 86 0.67 8.04 1.57
N GLU A 87 0.88 6.79 1.95
CA GLU A 87 2.16 6.10 1.81
C GLU A 87 2.05 5.09 0.70
N ALA A 88 2.81 5.31 -0.39
CA ALA A 88 2.80 4.41 -1.51
C ALA A 88 4.02 3.47 -1.49
N PHE A 89 3.78 2.19 -1.76
CA PHE A 89 4.82 1.23 -2.03
C PHE A 89 5.46 1.53 -3.37
N LEU A 90 6.78 1.69 -3.37
CA LEU A 90 7.61 1.97 -4.52
C LEU A 90 8.63 0.85 -4.67
N SER A 91 8.60 0.12 -5.77
CA SER A 91 9.54 -0.97 -5.97
C SER A 91 10.73 -0.53 -6.84
N PRO A 92 11.95 -0.46 -6.29
CA PRO A 92 13.17 -0.26 -7.08
C PRO A 92 13.36 -1.28 -8.20
N ASP A 93 12.69 -2.42 -8.11
CA ASP A 93 12.67 -3.46 -9.14
C ASP A 93 12.02 -2.95 -10.44
N PHE A 94 10.93 -2.20 -10.35
CA PHE A 94 10.27 -1.54 -11.49
C PHE A 94 10.91 -0.21 -11.85
N CYS A 95 11.67 0.40 -10.93
CA CYS A 95 12.32 1.68 -11.08
C CYS A 95 13.82 1.51 -11.37
N GLY A 96 14.16 1.02 -12.57
CA GLY A 96 15.55 0.85 -12.99
C GLY A 96 16.21 -0.45 -12.52
N ASN A 97 15.42 -1.49 -12.25
CA ASN A 97 15.90 -2.85 -11.92
C ASN A 97 16.91 -2.87 -10.76
N ARG A 98 16.67 -2.06 -9.71
CA ARG A 98 17.48 -1.94 -8.49
C ARG A 98 18.87 -1.30 -8.72
N ASP A 99 19.15 -0.76 -9.92
CA ASP A 99 20.31 0.11 -10.09
C ASP A 99 20.13 1.40 -9.29
N LEU A 100 21.09 1.71 -8.43
CA LEU A 100 20.97 2.85 -7.52
C LEU A 100 20.93 4.20 -8.27
N GLY A 101 21.66 4.33 -9.37
CA GLY A 101 21.65 5.53 -10.19
C GLY A 101 20.29 5.75 -10.83
N ALA A 102 19.79 4.73 -11.52
CA ALA A 102 18.46 4.74 -12.12
C ALA A 102 17.37 4.96 -11.06
N TRP A 103 17.41 4.24 -9.93
CA TRP A 103 16.47 4.44 -8.82
C TRP A 103 16.37 5.91 -8.38
N ARG A 104 17.52 6.60 -8.24
CA ARG A 104 17.53 8.03 -7.86
C ARG A 104 16.84 8.92 -8.90
N GLU A 105 16.98 8.61 -10.19
CA GLU A 105 16.29 9.36 -11.26
C GLU A 105 14.76 9.15 -11.22
N TYR A 106 14.32 7.89 -11.05
CA TYR A 106 12.90 7.58 -10.89
C TYR A 106 12.32 8.23 -9.63
N LEU A 107 13.03 8.10 -8.51
CA LEU A 107 12.60 8.67 -7.23
C LEU A 107 12.47 10.19 -7.32
N HIS A 108 13.40 10.88 -7.96
CA HIS A 108 13.33 12.32 -8.17
C HIS A 108 12.07 12.72 -8.95
N ALA A 109 11.76 12.00 -10.03
CA ALA A 109 10.57 12.25 -10.82
C ALA A 109 9.26 12.00 -10.03
N ILE A 110 9.22 10.96 -9.20
CA ILE A 110 8.10 10.67 -8.31
C ILE A 110 7.95 11.79 -7.26
N GLN A 111 9.05 12.25 -6.67
CA GLN A 111 9.05 13.34 -5.68
C GLN A 111 8.54 14.65 -6.26
N GLU A 112 9.01 15.03 -7.45
CA GLU A 112 8.49 16.23 -8.14
C GLU A 112 6.98 16.15 -8.36
N ALA A 113 6.47 15.00 -8.79
CA ALA A 113 5.04 14.78 -8.98
C ALA A 113 4.27 14.87 -7.65
N ALA A 114 4.80 14.29 -6.57
CA ALA A 114 4.21 14.35 -5.24
C ALA A 114 4.15 15.78 -4.70
N GLU A 115 5.20 16.58 -4.92
CA GLU A 115 5.22 18.01 -4.55
C GLU A 115 4.20 18.83 -5.33
N ILE A 116 4.00 18.53 -6.62
CA ILE A 116 2.96 19.16 -7.44
C ILE A 116 1.59 18.81 -6.88
N ALA A 117 1.34 17.53 -6.58
CA ALA A 117 0.07 17.07 -6.03
C ALA A 117 -0.23 17.69 -4.65
N GLU A 118 0.78 17.82 -3.78
CA GLU A 118 0.59 18.49 -2.49
C GLU A 118 0.16 19.95 -2.66
N LYS A 119 0.79 20.68 -3.57
CA LYS A 119 0.49 22.10 -3.85
C LYS A 119 -0.86 22.31 -4.56
N THR A 120 -1.26 21.39 -5.46
CA THR A 120 -2.42 21.58 -6.34
C THR A 120 -3.66 20.79 -5.95
N MET A 121 -3.48 19.67 -5.24
CA MET A 121 -4.55 18.73 -4.86
C MET A 121 -4.69 18.59 -3.34
N GLY A 122 -3.73 19.11 -2.55
CA GLY A 122 -3.76 19.02 -1.09
C GLY A 122 -3.49 17.63 -0.51
N ILE A 123 -2.88 16.73 -1.28
CA ILE A 123 -2.52 15.38 -0.85
C ILE A 123 -1.01 15.27 -0.66
N THR A 124 -0.58 14.88 0.53
CA THR A 124 0.83 14.62 0.85
C THR A 124 1.15 13.15 0.63
N MET A 125 2.27 12.85 -0.05
CA MET A 125 2.74 11.48 -0.28
C MET A 125 4.08 11.23 0.40
N ARG A 126 4.27 10.01 0.91
CA ARG A 126 5.58 9.44 1.30
C ARG A 126 5.75 8.09 0.61
N GLY A 127 7.00 7.65 0.46
CA GLY A 127 7.35 6.40 -0.19
C GLY A 127 7.82 5.33 0.79
N ILE A 128 7.35 4.12 0.59
CA ILE A 128 7.84 2.90 1.23
C ILE A 128 8.60 2.09 0.18
N ALA A 129 9.92 2.10 0.23
CA ALA A 129 10.70 1.28 -0.71
C ALA A 129 10.42 -0.21 -0.44
N THR A 130 9.95 -0.93 -1.46
CA THR A 130 9.34 -2.25 -1.24
C THR A 130 10.03 -3.33 -2.05
N ALA A 131 10.49 -4.37 -1.37
CA ALA A 131 11.04 -5.57 -1.97
C ALA A 131 9.92 -6.54 -2.38
N VAL A 132 10.13 -7.22 -3.50
CA VAL A 132 9.20 -8.24 -4.02
C VAL A 132 9.72 -9.62 -3.66
N ARG A 133 8.99 -10.34 -2.79
CA ARG A 133 9.48 -11.58 -2.17
C ARG A 133 9.71 -12.74 -3.15
N HIS A 134 8.89 -12.83 -4.21
CA HIS A 134 9.03 -13.92 -5.17
C HIS A 134 10.27 -13.79 -6.09
N TRP A 135 10.97 -12.66 -6.04
CA TRP A 135 12.29 -12.52 -6.69
C TRP A 135 13.45 -12.89 -5.77
N GLY A 136 13.16 -13.21 -4.52
CA GLY A 136 14.09 -13.81 -3.57
C GLY A 136 14.87 -12.81 -2.71
N PRO A 137 15.54 -13.34 -1.65
CA PRO A 137 16.20 -12.50 -0.64
C PRO A 137 17.40 -11.71 -1.16
N ASP A 138 18.11 -12.19 -2.20
CA ASP A 138 19.24 -11.44 -2.77
C ASP A 138 18.76 -10.16 -3.46
N LYS A 139 17.67 -10.22 -4.21
CA LYS A 139 17.04 -9.03 -4.81
C LYS A 139 16.51 -8.07 -3.75
N SER A 140 15.94 -8.61 -2.67
CA SER A 140 15.52 -7.80 -1.53
C SER A 140 16.68 -7.02 -0.88
N ARG A 141 17.90 -7.57 -0.86
CA ARG A 141 19.09 -6.84 -0.38
C ARG A 141 19.46 -5.69 -1.30
N GLU A 142 19.36 -5.89 -2.62
CA GLU A 142 19.60 -4.82 -3.60
C GLU A 142 18.56 -3.70 -3.44
N THR A 143 17.28 -4.05 -3.25
CA THR A 143 16.18 -3.11 -2.97
C THR A 143 16.41 -2.37 -1.66
N ALA A 144 16.82 -3.06 -0.59
CA ALA A 144 17.13 -2.43 0.69
C ALA A 144 18.30 -1.44 0.57
N ARG A 145 19.31 -1.74 -0.25
CA ARG A 145 20.38 -0.79 -0.53
C ARG A 145 19.84 0.49 -1.19
N CYS A 146 18.95 0.37 -2.18
CA CYS A 146 18.29 1.53 -2.78
C CYS A 146 17.54 2.35 -1.73
N ALA A 147 16.78 1.68 -0.86
CA ALA A 147 16.02 2.32 0.22
C ALA A 147 16.94 3.08 1.19
N VAL A 148 18.00 2.46 1.67
CA VAL A 148 18.96 3.03 2.63
C VAL A 148 19.69 4.24 2.05
N GLU A 149 20.13 4.14 0.80
CA GLU A 149 20.85 5.22 0.11
C GLU A 149 19.96 6.42 -0.26
N THR A 150 18.65 6.28 -0.09
CA THR A 150 17.66 7.33 -0.36
C THR A 150 16.72 7.58 0.82
N ALA A 151 17.03 7.01 1.99
CA ALA A 151 16.29 7.26 3.21
C ALA A 151 16.27 8.76 3.57
N GLY A 152 15.12 9.28 3.96
CA GLY A 152 14.98 10.70 4.27
C GLY A 152 13.51 11.09 4.45
N GLU A 153 13.19 12.34 4.14
CA GLU A 153 11.84 12.88 4.34
C GLU A 153 10.79 12.21 3.43
N PHE A 154 11.19 11.73 2.24
CA PHE A 154 10.26 11.12 1.28
C PHE A 154 10.24 9.59 1.38
N ILE A 155 11.40 8.93 1.35
CA ILE A 155 11.49 7.48 1.62
C ILE A 155 11.61 7.30 3.13
N THR A 156 10.49 6.94 3.75
CA THR A 156 10.34 6.88 5.21
C THR A 156 10.25 5.44 5.73
N GLY A 157 10.05 4.48 4.85
CA GLY A 157 9.90 3.08 5.22
C GLY A 157 10.45 2.08 4.23
N PHE A 158 10.53 0.84 4.69
CA PHE A 158 10.88 -0.33 3.90
C PHE A 158 9.82 -1.41 4.05
N GLY A 159 9.44 -2.03 2.92
CA GLY A 159 8.36 -2.99 2.85
C GLY A 159 8.74 -4.31 2.17
N LEU A 160 7.86 -5.31 2.32
CA LEU A 160 7.92 -6.60 1.63
C LEU A 160 6.55 -6.92 1.05
N ALA A 161 6.47 -7.11 -0.28
CA ALA A 161 5.24 -7.45 -0.99
C ALA A 161 5.44 -8.67 -1.90
N GLY A 162 4.42 -9.02 -2.69
CA GLY A 162 4.41 -10.11 -3.65
C GLY A 162 3.90 -11.43 -3.06
N ASP A 163 4.07 -12.54 -3.79
CA ASP A 163 3.46 -13.81 -3.42
C ASP A 163 3.92 -14.36 -2.06
N GLU A 164 3.01 -14.32 -1.10
CA GLU A 164 3.26 -14.73 0.29
C GLU A 164 3.59 -16.22 0.45
N LYS A 165 3.31 -17.03 -0.58
CA LYS A 165 3.66 -18.47 -0.59
C LYS A 165 5.14 -18.70 -0.87
N ILE A 166 5.87 -17.69 -1.37
CA ILE A 166 7.29 -17.79 -1.73
C ILE A 166 8.15 -17.10 -0.67
N GLY A 167 9.11 -17.83 -0.13
CA GLY A 167 9.99 -17.36 0.92
C GLY A 167 9.29 -17.23 2.29
N LYS A 168 10.08 -17.24 3.35
CA LYS A 168 9.61 -16.98 4.71
C LYS A 168 10.13 -15.64 5.18
N PRO A 169 9.45 -14.92 6.07
CA PRO A 169 9.92 -13.64 6.60
C PRO A 169 11.38 -13.64 7.03
N LYS A 170 11.85 -14.71 7.72
CA LYS A 170 13.26 -14.85 8.15
C LYS A 170 14.29 -14.76 7.01
N ASP A 171 13.92 -15.13 5.79
CA ASP A 171 14.83 -15.12 4.62
C ASP A 171 15.17 -13.69 4.21
N PHE A 172 14.30 -12.73 4.54
CA PHE A 172 14.42 -11.31 4.24
C PHE A 172 14.99 -10.48 5.41
N ARG A 173 15.29 -11.12 6.54
CA ARG A 173 15.76 -10.43 7.76
C ARG A 173 16.93 -9.47 7.50
N TYR A 174 17.90 -9.87 6.69
CA TYR A 174 19.07 -9.03 6.42
C TYR A 174 18.68 -7.68 5.78
N ALA A 175 17.76 -7.70 4.82
CA ALA A 175 17.28 -6.47 4.16
C ALA A 175 16.53 -5.56 5.15
N PHE A 176 15.70 -6.16 6.03
CA PHE A 176 14.97 -5.43 7.07
C PHE A 176 15.88 -4.88 8.16
N ASP A 177 16.89 -5.63 8.58
CA ASP A 177 17.89 -5.16 9.55
C ASP A 177 18.65 -3.96 8.99
N MET A 178 19.09 -4.02 7.72
CA MET A 178 19.76 -2.92 7.03
C MET A 178 18.88 -1.67 6.94
N ALA A 179 17.61 -1.82 6.58
CA ALA A 179 16.66 -0.71 6.50
C ALA A 179 16.42 -0.08 7.88
N ARG A 180 16.25 -0.88 8.92
CA ARG A 180 16.06 -0.41 10.30
C ARG A 180 17.29 0.34 10.82
N GLU A 181 18.50 -0.16 10.56
CA GLU A 181 19.76 0.51 10.95
C GLU A 181 19.90 1.88 10.28
N ALA A 182 19.31 2.07 9.10
CA ALA A 182 19.26 3.37 8.41
C ALA A 182 18.11 4.29 8.90
N GLY A 183 17.34 3.85 9.90
CA GLY A 183 16.23 4.63 10.47
C GLY A 183 14.91 4.52 9.70
N LEU A 184 14.80 3.65 8.70
CA LEU A 184 13.55 3.38 7.99
C LEU A 184 12.61 2.58 8.89
N ARG A 185 11.31 2.92 8.84
CA ARG A 185 10.26 2.18 9.52
C ARG A 185 9.80 1.00 8.65
N LEU A 186 9.20 -0.03 9.27
CA LEU A 186 9.07 -1.35 8.64
C LEU A 186 7.62 -1.81 8.57
N THR A 187 7.21 -2.27 7.38
CA THR A 187 5.94 -2.96 7.14
C THR A 187 6.17 -4.20 6.27
N ALA A 188 5.27 -5.18 6.31
CA ALA A 188 5.36 -6.34 5.42
C ALA A 188 3.99 -6.96 5.18
N HIS A 189 3.71 -7.38 3.95
CA HIS A 189 2.55 -8.21 3.65
C HIS A 189 2.71 -9.55 4.36
N ALA A 190 1.79 -9.87 5.25
CA ALA A 190 1.72 -11.13 5.96
C ALA A 190 0.29 -11.43 6.41
N GLY A 191 -0.14 -12.69 6.28
CA GLY A 191 -1.48 -13.10 6.65
C GLY A 191 -2.57 -12.64 5.69
N GLU A 192 -2.24 -12.43 4.43
CA GLU A 192 -3.18 -12.34 3.33
C GLU A 192 -3.44 -13.73 2.77
N TRP A 193 -2.46 -14.34 2.12
CA TRP A 193 -2.48 -15.72 1.63
C TRP A 193 -1.85 -16.71 2.60
N GLY A 194 -0.84 -16.30 3.36
CA GLY A 194 -0.26 -17.05 4.46
C GLY A 194 -1.16 -17.01 5.70
N GLY A 195 -1.18 -18.09 6.48
CA GLY A 195 -1.97 -18.15 7.71
C GLY A 195 -1.35 -17.35 8.87
N PRO A 196 -1.88 -17.52 10.09
CA PRO A 196 -1.39 -16.82 11.30
C PRO A 196 0.12 -16.97 11.54
N ALA A 197 0.72 -18.08 11.12
CA ALA A 197 2.16 -18.29 11.23
C ALA A 197 2.98 -17.26 10.44
N SER A 198 2.51 -16.84 9.27
CA SER A 198 3.17 -15.82 8.46
C SER A 198 3.19 -14.46 9.19
N VAL A 199 2.09 -14.10 9.83
CA VAL A 199 2.00 -12.88 10.66
C VAL A 199 2.96 -12.95 11.85
N ARG A 200 2.97 -14.06 12.60
CA ARG A 200 3.93 -14.26 13.71
C ARG A 200 5.37 -14.15 13.25
N ASP A 201 5.68 -14.78 12.12
CA ASP A 201 7.03 -14.79 11.59
C ASP A 201 7.44 -13.37 11.12
N ALA A 202 6.55 -12.59 10.52
CA ALA A 202 6.83 -11.20 10.15
C ALA A 202 7.13 -10.33 11.41
N ILE A 203 6.31 -10.46 12.45
CA ILE A 203 6.51 -9.74 13.73
C ILE A 203 7.85 -10.14 14.35
N ARG A 204 8.13 -11.43 14.47
CA ARG A 204 9.32 -11.95 15.15
C ARG A 204 10.61 -11.70 14.37
N ASP A 205 10.60 -12.00 13.08
CA ASP A 205 11.81 -12.09 12.26
C ASP A 205 12.16 -10.77 11.57
N LEU A 206 11.14 -9.99 11.15
CA LEU A 206 11.32 -8.70 10.48
C LEU A 206 11.18 -7.52 11.46
N LYS A 207 10.54 -7.73 12.61
CA LYS A 207 10.29 -6.72 13.64
C LYS A 207 9.54 -5.50 13.07
N VAL A 208 8.53 -5.78 12.27
CA VAL A 208 7.70 -4.78 11.63
C VAL A 208 6.80 -4.06 12.62
N GLU A 209 6.49 -2.81 12.34
CA GLU A 209 5.58 -1.97 13.11
C GLU A 209 4.15 -2.07 12.58
N ARG A 210 4.02 -2.39 11.29
CA ARG A 210 2.74 -2.59 10.61
C ARG A 210 2.78 -3.87 9.80
N ILE A 211 1.60 -4.44 9.60
CA ILE A 211 1.39 -5.64 8.79
C ILE A 211 0.44 -5.28 7.64
N GLY A 212 0.91 -5.47 6.41
CA GLY A 212 0.04 -5.40 5.23
C GLY A 212 -0.99 -6.53 5.28
N HIS A 213 -2.26 -6.19 5.15
CA HIS A 213 -3.45 -7.03 5.34
C HIS A 213 -3.59 -7.61 6.75
N GLY A 214 -2.85 -8.65 7.09
CA GLY A 214 -2.94 -9.32 8.40
C GLY A 214 -4.23 -10.07 8.64
N VAL A 215 -5.10 -10.18 7.64
CA VAL A 215 -6.51 -10.61 7.78
C VAL A 215 -6.68 -12.04 8.28
N ARG A 216 -5.74 -12.93 7.95
CA ARG A 216 -5.77 -14.32 8.41
C ARG A 216 -5.25 -14.52 9.83
N ALA A 217 -4.76 -13.45 10.51
CA ALA A 217 -4.52 -13.49 11.94
C ALA A 217 -5.78 -13.87 12.74
N ILE A 218 -6.98 -13.58 12.19
CA ILE A 218 -8.28 -13.94 12.80
C ILE A 218 -8.45 -15.43 13.04
N GLU A 219 -7.74 -16.28 12.32
CA GLU A 219 -7.75 -17.74 12.49
C GLU A 219 -7.09 -18.19 13.81
N ASP A 220 -6.41 -17.28 14.53
CA ASP A 220 -5.78 -17.51 15.82
C ASP A 220 -5.99 -16.31 16.75
N LEU A 221 -6.98 -16.40 17.60
CA LEU A 221 -7.38 -15.30 18.49
C LEU A 221 -6.28 -14.91 19.49
N ALA A 222 -5.41 -15.85 19.89
CA ALA A 222 -4.27 -15.52 20.76
C ALA A 222 -3.25 -14.63 20.04
N LEU A 223 -3.07 -14.84 18.72
CA LEU A 223 -2.26 -13.95 17.90
C LEU A 223 -2.92 -12.57 17.76
N VAL A 224 -4.23 -12.50 17.59
CA VAL A 224 -4.99 -11.23 17.54
C VAL A 224 -4.79 -10.43 18.82
N ASP A 225 -4.91 -11.09 19.97
CA ASP A 225 -4.71 -10.45 21.28
C ASP A 225 -3.24 -9.96 21.42
N GLN A 226 -2.26 -10.76 20.98
CA GLN A 226 -0.84 -10.35 20.94
C GLN A 226 -0.60 -9.12 20.04
N ILE A 227 -1.22 -9.05 18.85
CA ILE A 227 -1.14 -7.91 17.94
C ILE A 227 -1.67 -6.65 18.61
N ALA A 228 -2.82 -6.75 19.30
CA ALA A 228 -3.43 -5.64 20.03
C ALA A 228 -2.52 -5.17 21.18
N GLU A 229 -2.02 -6.09 22.02
CA GLU A 229 -1.12 -5.79 23.14
C GLU A 229 0.20 -5.15 22.71
N GLN A 230 0.77 -5.60 21.60
CA GLN A 230 2.02 -5.03 21.04
C GLN A 230 1.78 -3.72 20.29
N GLY A 231 0.53 -3.35 20.03
CA GLY A 231 0.16 -2.14 19.30
C GLY A 231 0.56 -2.15 17.83
N ILE A 232 0.72 -3.35 17.24
CA ILE A 232 1.01 -3.51 15.82
C ILE A 232 -0.23 -3.12 15.01
N VAL A 233 -0.03 -2.39 13.93
CA VAL A 233 -1.12 -1.89 13.10
C VAL A 233 -1.32 -2.82 11.90
N LEU A 234 -2.58 -3.19 11.63
CA LEU A 234 -2.97 -3.93 10.43
C LEU A 234 -3.43 -2.95 9.35
N GLU A 235 -2.75 -2.97 8.20
CA GLU A 235 -3.09 -2.19 7.01
C GLU A 235 -4.14 -2.96 6.20
N CYS A 236 -5.42 -2.87 6.61
CA CYS A 236 -6.49 -3.64 5.99
C CYS A 236 -6.89 -3.05 4.62
N CYS A 237 -7.07 -3.94 3.65
CA CYS A 237 -7.53 -3.63 2.29
C CYS A 237 -8.78 -4.46 1.95
N PRO A 238 -9.96 -4.11 2.52
CA PRO A 238 -11.14 -4.95 2.42
C PRO A 238 -11.61 -5.20 1.00
N GLY A 239 -11.58 -4.16 0.14
CA GLY A 239 -11.98 -4.28 -1.26
C GLY A 239 -11.08 -5.24 -2.04
N SER A 240 -9.76 -5.18 -1.82
CA SER A 240 -8.79 -6.12 -2.37
C SER A 240 -9.10 -7.55 -1.95
N ASN A 241 -9.27 -7.78 -0.65
CA ASN A 241 -9.51 -9.12 -0.11
C ASN A 241 -10.84 -9.73 -0.58
N VAL A 242 -11.86 -8.90 -0.82
CA VAL A 242 -13.13 -9.36 -1.42
C VAL A 242 -12.96 -9.64 -2.93
N ALA A 243 -12.32 -8.74 -3.67
CA ALA A 243 -12.10 -8.90 -5.10
C ALA A 243 -11.25 -10.13 -5.43
N LEU A 244 -10.26 -10.45 -4.61
CA LEU A 244 -9.41 -11.63 -4.73
C LEU A 244 -10.05 -12.91 -4.16
N GLY A 245 -11.28 -12.83 -3.62
CA GLY A 245 -12.04 -13.98 -3.14
C GLY A 245 -11.57 -14.55 -1.79
N LEU A 246 -10.75 -13.82 -1.02
CA LEU A 246 -10.37 -14.24 0.34
C LEU A 246 -11.58 -14.21 1.29
N TYR A 247 -12.45 -13.23 1.10
CA TYR A 247 -13.69 -13.08 1.84
C TYR A 247 -14.87 -12.86 0.87
N PRO A 248 -16.04 -13.46 1.13
CA PRO A 248 -17.19 -13.35 0.21
C PRO A 248 -17.80 -11.94 0.14
N SER A 249 -17.60 -11.11 1.17
CA SER A 249 -18.15 -9.76 1.26
C SER A 249 -17.48 -8.94 2.35
N PHE A 250 -17.68 -7.62 2.31
CA PHE A 250 -17.22 -6.70 3.38
C PHE A 250 -17.77 -7.09 4.75
N ARG A 251 -19.02 -7.54 4.84
CA ARG A 251 -19.65 -7.98 6.12
C ARG A 251 -18.94 -9.18 6.76
N GLN A 252 -18.29 -10.02 5.97
CA GLN A 252 -17.54 -11.19 6.44
C GLN A 252 -16.05 -10.91 6.58
N HIS A 253 -15.60 -9.71 6.23
CA HIS A 253 -14.21 -9.31 6.39
C HIS A 253 -13.87 -9.15 7.88
N PRO A 254 -12.69 -9.63 8.36
CA PRO A 254 -12.34 -9.65 9.78
C PRO A 254 -12.06 -8.28 10.40
N ILE A 255 -12.00 -7.20 9.64
CA ILE A 255 -11.71 -5.84 10.13
C ILE A 255 -12.67 -5.42 11.27
N GLY A 256 -13.95 -5.81 11.18
CA GLY A 256 -14.94 -5.53 12.23
C GLY A 256 -14.62 -6.23 13.54
N GLU A 257 -14.13 -7.48 13.48
CA GLU A 257 -13.67 -8.22 14.66
C GLU A 257 -12.40 -7.65 15.23
N PHE A 258 -11.42 -7.33 14.38
CA PHE A 258 -10.19 -6.66 14.81
C PHE A 258 -10.48 -5.35 15.54
N PHE A 259 -11.34 -4.52 14.97
CA PHE A 259 -11.73 -3.25 15.58
C PHE A 259 -12.39 -3.46 16.95
N ARG A 260 -13.28 -4.46 17.10
CA ARG A 260 -13.92 -4.79 18.39
C ARG A 260 -12.94 -5.33 19.43
N ARG A 261 -11.84 -5.97 19.00
CA ARG A 261 -10.75 -6.45 19.87
C ARG A 261 -9.66 -5.42 20.09
N GLU A 262 -9.93 -4.16 19.74
CA GLU A 262 -9.00 -3.04 19.93
C GLU A 262 -7.67 -3.19 19.18
N VAL A 263 -7.62 -4.07 18.16
CA VAL A 263 -6.51 -4.08 17.22
C VAL A 263 -6.50 -2.76 16.44
N LYS A 264 -5.35 -2.14 16.33
CA LYS A 264 -5.17 -0.95 15.50
C LYS A 264 -5.29 -1.33 14.03
N VAL A 265 -6.36 -0.89 13.38
CA VAL A 265 -6.59 -1.12 11.95
C VAL A 265 -6.57 0.18 11.18
N THR A 266 -6.11 0.14 9.94
CA THR A 266 -6.27 1.21 8.95
C THR A 266 -7.06 0.67 7.75
N ILE A 267 -7.58 1.58 6.93
CA ILE A 267 -8.30 1.25 5.70
C ILE A 267 -7.47 1.75 4.54
N SER A 268 -7.25 0.92 3.55
CA SER A 268 -6.48 1.21 2.35
C SER A 268 -7.06 0.48 1.14
N THR A 269 -6.61 0.81 -0.06
CA THR A 269 -7.17 0.29 -1.31
C THR A 269 -6.31 -0.76 -1.99
N ASP A 270 -5.01 -0.83 -1.65
CA ASP A 270 -4.03 -1.75 -2.25
C ASP A 270 -3.73 -1.39 -3.72
N ASP A 271 -4.46 -1.95 -4.67
CA ASP A 271 -4.38 -1.71 -6.12
C ASP A 271 -5.76 -1.28 -6.66
N PRO A 272 -6.22 -0.06 -6.36
CA PRO A 272 -7.63 0.32 -6.48
C PRO A 272 -8.27 0.06 -7.84
N PRO A 273 -7.64 0.34 -9.01
CA PRO A 273 -8.25 0.04 -10.30
C PRO A 273 -8.39 -1.46 -10.61
N PHE A 274 -7.51 -2.29 -10.05
CA PHE A 274 -7.61 -3.74 -10.20
C PHE A 274 -8.78 -4.32 -9.40
N PHE A 275 -9.02 -3.76 -8.22
CA PHE A 275 -10.04 -4.27 -7.28
C PHE A 275 -11.34 -3.48 -7.33
N HIS A 276 -11.51 -2.62 -8.35
CA HIS A 276 -12.72 -1.82 -8.57
C HIS A 276 -13.13 -1.02 -7.33
N THR A 277 -12.15 -0.50 -6.59
CA THR A 277 -12.36 0.25 -5.36
C THR A 277 -11.74 1.63 -5.40
N THR A 278 -12.05 2.44 -4.41
CA THR A 278 -11.44 3.73 -4.09
C THR A 278 -11.53 3.92 -2.57
N MET A 279 -10.75 4.81 -1.98
CA MET A 279 -10.86 5.10 -0.55
C MET A 279 -12.27 5.56 -0.13
N ALA A 280 -12.99 6.27 -0.99
CA ALA A 280 -14.37 6.63 -0.72
C ALA A 280 -15.27 5.39 -0.67
N ARG A 281 -15.12 4.49 -1.64
CA ARG A 281 -15.87 3.24 -1.70
C ARG A 281 -15.56 2.30 -0.52
N GLU A 282 -14.30 2.17 -0.11
CA GLU A 282 -13.93 1.38 1.08
C GLU A 282 -14.72 1.83 2.32
N TYR A 283 -14.75 3.16 2.57
CA TYR A 283 -15.47 3.73 3.69
C TYR A 283 -16.98 3.50 3.58
N ASP A 284 -17.59 3.73 2.41
CA ASP A 284 -19.03 3.54 2.20
C ASP A 284 -19.44 2.06 2.37
N MET A 285 -18.66 1.13 1.81
CA MET A 285 -18.92 -0.31 1.96
C MET A 285 -18.76 -0.83 3.39
N LEU A 286 -17.78 -0.29 4.14
CA LEU A 286 -17.59 -0.65 5.55
C LEU A 286 -18.67 -0.04 6.44
N ALA A 287 -19.13 1.18 6.16
CA ALA A 287 -20.27 1.80 6.85
C ALA A 287 -21.52 0.94 6.70
N GLU A 288 -21.82 0.49 5.47
CA GLU A 288 -22.96 -0.40 5.21
C GLU A 288 -22.80 -1.79 5.88
N ALA A 289 -21.58 -2.36 5.79
CA ALA A 289 -21.33 -3.73 6.27
C ALA A 289 -21.42 -3.86 7.80
N PHE A 290 -20.92 -2.85 8.53
CA PHE A 290 -20.76 -2.90 9.98
C PHE A 290 -21.60 -1.88 10.75
N ASP A 291 -22.43 -1.10 10.07
CA ASP A 291 -23.19 0.02 10.65
C ASP A 291 -22.25 1.02 11.37
N TRP A 292 -21.08 1.26 10.76
CA TRP A 292 -20.08 2.17 11.30
C TRP A 292 -20.45 3.62 11.01
N ASP A 293 -20.46 4.41 12.08
CA ASP A 293 -20.73 5.84 12.00
C ASP A 293 -19.46 6.67 11.73
N HIS A 294 -19.66 7.97 11.64
CA HIS A 294 -18.58 8.94 11.44
C HIS A 294 -17.48 8.84 12.51
N GLY A 295 -17.85 8.61 13.77
CA GLY A 295 -16.91 8.53 14.88
C GLY A 295 -15.96 7.34 14.78
N VAL A 296 -16.44 6.20 14.26
CA VAL A 296 -15.58 5.02 13.99
C VAL A 296 -14.52 5.36 12.93
N PHE A 297 -14.93 5.98 11.82
CA PHE A 297 -13.99 6.35 10.76
C PHE A 297 -13.00 7.43 11.20
N GLN A 298 -13.40 8.38 12.02
CA GLN A 298 -12.49 9.35 12.66
C GLN A 298 -11.42 8.63 13.50
N LYS A 299 -11.81 7.66 14.31
CA LYS A 299 -10.88 6.85 15.11
C LYS A 299 -9.89 6.08 14.21
N ILE A 300 -10.38 5.50 13.12
CA ILE A 300 -9.53 4.77 12.15
C ILE A 300 -8.58 5.74 11.43
N ALA A 301 -9.06 6.91 10.97
CA ALA A 301 -8.21 7.90 10.33
C ALA A 301 -7.13 8.44 11.29
N ARG A 302 -7.47 8.66 12.55
CA ARG A 302 -6.50 9.04 13.59
C ARG A 302 -5.48 7.93 13.84
N THR A 303 -5.92 6.68 13.93
CA THR A 303 -5.04 5.51 14.05
C THR A 303 -4.07 5.44 12.86
N ALA A 304 -4.55 5.68 11.64
CA ALA A 304 -3.72 5.70 10.44
C ALA A 304 -2.67 6.83 10.49
N LEU A 305 -3.07 8.04 10.92
CA LEU A 305 -2.14 9.15 11.08
C LEU A 305 -1.06 8.87 12.14
N ASP A 306 -1.43 8.30 13.26
CA ASP A 306 -0.47 7.93 14.33
C ASP A 306 0.52 6.88 13.83
N ALA A 307 0.05 5.92 13.03
CA ALA A 307 0.84 4.84 12.44
C ALA A 307 1.68 5.28 11.24
N ALA A 308 1.37 6.43 10.63
CA ALA A 308 2.10 6.95 9.46
C ALA A 308 3.60 7.11 9.75
N PHE A 309 4.41 6.89 8.72
CA PHE A 309 5.87 6.95 8.83
C PHE A 309 6.44 8.35 8.52
N CYS A 310 5.59 9.35 8.38
CA CYS A 310 6.04 10.73 8.20
C CYS A 310 6.56 11.37 9.49
N ASP A 311 7.21 12.50 9.33
CA ASP A 311 7.74 13.34 10.40
C ASP A 311 6.65 13.97 11.29
N ALA A 312 7.07 14.51 12.44
CA ALA A 312 6.18 15.07 13.44
C ALA A 312 5.42 16.33 12.94
N ASP A 313 6.06 17.16 12.13
CA ASP A 313 5.47 18.41 11.61
C ASP A 313 4.38 18.09 10.60
N THR A 314 4.63 17.12 9.71
CA THR A 314 3.63 16.58 8.78
C THR A 314 2.45 15.99 9.55
N LYS A 315 2.68 15.17 10.60
CA LYS A 315 1.60 14.63 11.45
C LYS A 315 0.78 15.73 12.10
N ALA A 316 1.42 16.74 12.67
CA ALA A 316 0.74 17.84 13.34
C ALA A 316 -0.13 18.66 12.36
N ARG A 317 0.34 18.88 11.14
CA ARG A 317 -0.43 19.55 10.07
C ARG A 317 -1.66 18.75 9.65
N LEU A 318 -1.47 17.45 9.40
CA LEU A 318 -2.56 16.56 9.00
C LEU A 318 -3.60 16.37 10.12
N LEU A 319 -3.16 16.31 11.38
CA LEU A 319 -4.04 16.24 12.54
C LEU A 319 -5.00 17.43 12.59
N LYS A 320 -4.49 18.64 12.36
CA LYS A 320 -5.34 19.85 12.30
C LYS A 320 -6.37 19.75 11.17
N THR A 321 -6.01 19.14 10.03
CA THR A 321 -6.95 18.96 8.92
C THR A 321 -8.06 17.97 9.30
N LEU A 322 -7.71 16.86 9.99
CA LEU A 322 -8.71 15.92 10.52
C LEU A 322 -9.65 16.59 11.53
N GLU A 323 -9.10 17.34 12.48
CA GLU A 323 -9.89 18.03 13.53
C GLU A 323 -10.81 19.13 12.97
N ASN A 324 -10.37 19.87 11.96
CA ASN A 324 -11.20 20.91 11.34
C ASN A 324 -12.36 20.35 10.51
N ALA A 325 -12.26 19.11 10.05
CA ALA A 325 -13.36 18.44 9.34
C ALA A 325 -14.45 17.93 10.31
N ASP A 326 -14.18 17.94 11.59
CA ASP A 326 -15.08 17.51 12.67
C ASP A 326 -15.89 18.69 13.26
N ALA A 327 -15.50 19.93 12.95
CA ALA A 327 -16.13 21.16 13.44
C ALA A 327 -17.22 21.67 12.47
#